data_c2b464287b68227cb6fcb96cb703a107
#
_entry.id   c2b464287b68227cb6fcb96cb703a107
#
_cell.length_a   1.000
_cell.length_b   1.000
_cell.length_c   1.000
_cell.angle_alpha   90.00
_cell.angle_beta   90.00
_cell.angle_gamma   90.00
#
_symmetry.space_group_name_H-M   'P 1'
#
loop_
_entity.id
_entity.type
_entity.pdbx_description
1 polymer ?
#
loop_
_entity_poly.entity_id
_entity_poly.type
_entity_poly.pdbx_seq_one_letter_code
_entity_poly.pdbx_strand_id
1 'polypeptide(L)'
;MIAVPAGRPEAACYISRVKTPVQIAPAKGKLGVLLVGLGAVATTTIAGVLAIRKGLAQPIGSLTQMGTIRLGKRSEARSPKINEFVDLASLDDIVFGGWDIFEEDTYAAARTAGVLEPGLLDKVRREMEAIKPMAAVFDQRYVKRLNGPNVKKGKSKMHLAEQVIADIRAFKAKHKCTRLVMVWTGSTEVFMKEGAVHRSLAAFEKGLAKSDVAIPSSMVYAYAALKEGIPFANAAPNLTADVPAMLELAAKTGAPVAGNDMKTGQTLIKTIIAPGLKARMIGVKGWYSTNILGNRDGEVLDDPESFKTKEESKKSALDYIFQPQLYPELYKDISHVVRINYYPPRGDNKEGWDNIDIFGWLGYPMQLKINFLCRDSILAAPIVLDSALFLDLAKRAGMHGIQEWLSFYFKAPMHAPEVYPEHDLFIQLMKLKNTLRYLKGEDLITHLGREYYD
;
A
#
# COMPACT_ATOMS: atom_id res chain seq x y z
N MET A 1 -13.77 55.71 -37.44
CA MET A 1 -12.34 55.31 -37.41
C MET A 1 -11.94 55.23 -35.95
N ILE A 2 -11.91 54.02 -35.40
CA ILE A 2 -11.42 53.77 -34.06
C ILE A 2 -10.13 52.98 -34.25
N ALA A 3 -9.00 53.55 -33.81
CA ALA A 3 -7.66 52.98 -33.92
C ALA A 3 -7.53 51.74 -32.98
N VAL A 4 -7.08 50.64 -33.54
CA VAL A 4 -6.67 49.41 -32.81
C VAL A 4 -5.24 49.64 -32.35
N PRO A 5 -4.93 49.50 -31.04
CA PRO A 5 -3.56 49.52 -30.60
C PRO A 5 -2.87 48.19 -30.94
N ALA A 6 -1.78 48.29 -31.69
CA ALA A 6 -0.84 47.20 -31.88
C ALA A 6 -0.07 46.92 -30.60
N GLY A 7 -0.13 45.71 -30.12
CA GLY A 7 0.63 45.25 -28.99
C GLY A 7 0.33 43.74 -28.75
N ARG A 8 0.88 42.85 -29.59
CA ARG A 8 0.92 41.44 -29.23
C ARG A 8 1.85 41.28 -28.01
N PRO A 9 1.39 40.73 -26.87
CA PRO A 9 2.34 40.33 -25.87
C PRO A 9 3.23 39.24 -26.50
N GLU A 10 4.52 39.44 -26.40
CA GLU A 10 5.53 38.45 -26.71
C GLU A 10 5.14 37.14 -26.03
N ALA A 11 5.03 36.08 -26.81
CA ALA A 11 4.91 34.73 -26.33
C ALA A 11 6.08 34.50 -25.35
N ALA A 12 5.77 34.47 -24.05
CA ALA A 12 6.75 34.10 -23.04
C ALA A 12 7.30 32.73 -23.47
N CYS A 13 8.51 32.73 -23.97
CA CYS A 13 9.27 31.54 -24.25
C CYS A 13 9.40 30.80 -22.93
N TYR A 14 8.55 29.81 -22.71
CA TYR A 14 8.75 28.84 -21.65
C TYR A 14 10.02 28.06 -22.06
N ILE A 15 11.18 28.63 -21.71
CA ILE A 15 12.44 27.90 -21.68
C ILE A 15 12.18 26.75 -20.71
N SER A 16 12.06 25.55 -21.22
CA SER A 16 12.05 24.32 -20.43
C SER A 16 13.38 24.35 -19.66
N ARG A 17 13.32 24.75 -18.39
CA ARG A 17 14.46 24.55 -17.49
C ARG A 17 14.71 23.06 -17.51
N VAL A 18 15.80 22.62 -18.11
CA VAL A 18 16.29 21.24 -17.97
C VAL A 18 16.33 20.97 -16.46
N LYS A 19 15.37 20.17 -16.00
CA LYS A 19 15.32 19.84 -14.57
C LYS A 19 16.49 18.92 -14.28
N THR A 20 17.35 19.32 -13.36
CA THR A 20 18.44 18.45 -12.93
C THR A 20 17.84 17.19 -12.30
N PRO A 21 18.20 15.99 -12.76
CA PRO A 21 17.77 14.76 -12.11
C PRO A 21 18.13 14.74 -10.63
N VAL A 22 17.27 14.13 -9.81
CA VAL A 22 17.59 13.88 -8.39
C VAL A 22 18.73 12.87 -8.33
N GLN A 23 19.70 13.12 -7.47
CA GLN A 23 20.77 12.16 -7.25
C GLN A 23 20.22 10.94 -6.49
N ILE A 24 20.20 9.79 -7.14
CA ILE A 24 19.70 8.51 -6.59
C ILE A 24 20.91 7.61 -6.35
N ALA A 25 21.08 7.16 -5.11
CA ALA A 25 22.11 6.16 -4.81
C ALA A 25 21.79 4.84 -5.56
N PRO A 26 22.80 4.14 -6.11
CA PRO A 26 22.56 2.94 -6.92
C PRO A 26 21.92 1.79 -6.11
N ALA A 27 21.12 0.95 -6.79
CA ALA A 27 20.46 -0.21 -6.20
C ALA A 27 21.41 -1.42 -6.04
N LYS A 28 22.69 -1.20 -5.75
CA LYS A 28 23.70 -2.26 -5.63
C LYS A 28 23.54 -3.07 -4.34
N GLY A 29 23.78 -4.38 -4.46
CA GLY A 29 23.74 -5.33 -3.34
C GLY A 29 22.32 -5.75 -2.95
N LYS A 30 22.24 -6.62 -1.95
CA LYS A 30 20.98 -7.24 -1.57
C LYS A 30 20.02 -6.30 -0.86
N LEU A 31 18.75 -6.36 -1.26
CA LEU A 31 17.62 -5.73 -0.59
C LEU A 31 16.93 -6.76 0.32
N GLY A 32 16.98 -6.58 1.62
CA GLY A 32 16.18 -7.36 2.56
C GLY A 32 14.76 -6.81 2.64
N VAL A 33 13.77 -7.65 2.36
CA VAL A 33 12.34 -7.34 2.53
C VAL A 33 11.84 -8.11 3.75
N LEU A 34 11.57 -7.35 4.81
CA LEU A 34 11.12 -7.86 6.10
C LEU A 34 9.60 -7.77 6.16
N LEU A 35 8.93 -8.93 6.24
CA LEU A 35 7.48 -9.04 6.28
C LEU A 35 7.02 -9.35 7.70
N VAL A 36 6.13 -8.52 8.23
CA VAL A 36 5.53 -8.75 9.55
C VAL A 36 4.20 -9.46 9.36
N GLY A 37 4.13 -10.72 9.74
CA GLY A 37 3.06 -11.66 9.40
C GLY A 37 3.37 -12.42 8.11
N LEU A 38 3.82 -13.67 8.24
CA LEU A 38 4.16 -14.56 7.12
C LEU A 38 2.95 -15.43 6.70
N GLY A 39 1.77 -14.82 6.71
CA GLY A 39 0.51 -15.44 6.28
C GLY A 39 0.33 -15.45 4.75
N ALA A 40 -0.94 -15.50 4.32
CA ALA A 40 -1.35 -15.68 2.92
C ALA A 40 -0.70 -14.66 1.94
N VAL A 41 -0.74 -13.37 2.26
CA VAL A 41 -0.17 -12.31 1.39
C VAL A 41 1.35 -12.42 1.29
N ALA A 42 2.02 -12.55 2.42
CA ALA A 42 3.49 -12.64 2.47
C ALA A 42 4.01 -13.88 1.75
N THR A 43 3.44 -15.05 2.02
CA THR A 43 3.85 -16.30 1.38
C THR A 43 3.56 -16.32 -0.12
N THR A 44 2.45 -15.70 -0.55
CA THR A 44 2.14 -15.53 -1.98
C THR A 44 3.16 -14.60 -2.66
N THR A 45 3.56 -13.52 -2.00
CA THR A 45 4.61 -12.61 -2.50
C THR A 45 5.95 -13.33 -2.64
N ILE A 46 6.37 -14.04 -1.60
CA ILE A 46 7.64 -14.80 -1.60
C ILE A 46 7.65 -15.86 -2.70
N ALA A 47 6.63 -16.72 -2.73
CA ALA A 47 6.51 -17.78 -3.74
C ALA A 47 6.44 -17.19 -5.16
N GLY A 48 5.72 -16.08 -5.35
CA GLY A 48 5.62 -15.40 -6.63
C GLY A 48 6.97 -14.90 -7.13
N VAL A 49 7.75 -14.20 -6.29
CA VAL A 49 9.08 -13.72 -6.66
C VAL A 49 10.03 -14.89 -6.95
N LEU A 50 10.00 -15.94 -6.15
CA LEU A 50 10.83 -17.14 -6.39
C LEU A 50 10.45 -17.86 -7.69
N ALA A 51 9.15 -17.95 -7.99
CA ALA A 51 8.67 -18.55 -9.24
C ALA A 51 9.06 -17.71 -10.46
N ILE A 52 9.00 -16.38 -10.36
CA ILE A 52 9.41 -15.46 -11.43
C ILE A 52 10.93 -15.60 -11.70
N ARG A 53 11.76 -15.64 -10.67
CA ARG A 53 13.20 -15.86 -10.79
C ARG A 53 13.55 -17.16 -11.52
N LYS A 54 12.75 -18.19 -11.34
CA LYS A 54 12.92 -19.50 -12.02
C LYS A 54 12.26 -19.54 -13.41
N GLY A 55 11.67 -18.44 -13.89
CA GLY A 55 10.96 -18.42 -15.19
C GLY A 55 9.67 -19.23 -15.20
N LEU A 56 9.12 -19.59 -14.02
CA LEU A 56 7.90 -20.39 -13.89
C LEU A 56 6.61 -19.55 -13.96
N ALA A 57 6.73 -18.24 -13.76
CA ALA A 57 5.60 -17.31 -13.75
C ALA A 57 6.00 -15.95 -14.30
N GLN A 58 4.99 -15.15 -14.68
CA GLN A 58 5.17 -13.75 -15.08
C GLN A 58 4.77 -12.84 -13.92
N PRO A 59 5.37 -11.64 -13.77
CA PRO A 59 5.08 -10.69 -12.69
C PRO A 59 3.80 -9.89 -12.94
N ILE A 60 2.71 -10.56 -13.33
CA ILE A 60 1.42 -9.93 -13.63
C ILE A 60 0.89 -9.20 -12.41
N GLY A 61 0.44 -7.96 -12.59
CA GLY A 61 -0.05 -7.10 -11.52
C GLY A 61 1.03 -6.21 -10.88
N SER A 62 2.33 -6.49 -11.10
CA SER A 62 3.42 -5.63 -10.65
C SER A 62 3.68 -4.49 -11.65
N LEU A 63 3.42 -3.26 -11.21
CA LEU A 63 3.69 -2.07 -12.02
C LEU A 63 5.20 -1.86 -12.21
N THR A 64 6.01 -2.16 -11.21
CA THR A 64 7.47 -2.03 -11.29
C THR A 64 8.07 -2.96 -12.34
N GLN A 65 7.51 -4.15 -12.54
CA GLN A 65 8.08 -5.18 -13.42
C GLN A 65 7.48 -5.17 -14.83
N MET A 66 6.20 -4.81 -14.98
CA MET A 66 5.50 -4.87 -16.27
C MET A 66 5.06 -3.50 -16.78
N GLY A 67 4.93 -2.52 -15.91
CA GLY A 67 4.44 -1.20 -16.27
C GLY A 67 5.42 -0.43 -17.12
N THR A 68 4.89 0.34 -18.08
CA THR A 68 5.66 1.29 -18.89
C THR A 68 5.41 2.71 -18.41
N ILE A 69 6.35 3.61 -18.70
CA ILE A 69 6.23 5.02 -18.42
C ILE A 69 6.51 5.81 -19.70
N ARG A 70 5.51 6.57 -20.19
CA ARG A 70 5.70 7.42 -21.34
C ARG A 70 6.58 8.62 -20.96
N LEU A 71 7.52 8.95 -21.83
CA LEU A 71 8.41 10.10 -21.71
C LEU A 71 8.20 11.02 -22.92
N GLY A 72 8.20 12.33 -22.69
CA GLY A 72 8.05 13.32 -23.74
C GLY A 72 6.70 13.28 -24.46
N LYS A 73 6.69 13.71 -25.72
CA LYS A 73 5.52 13.76 -26.59
C LYS A 73 5.10 12.37 -27.07
N ARG A 74 3.82 12.21 -27.44
CA ARG A 74 3.32 10.94 -28.01
C ARG A 74 4.01 10.58 -29.32
N SER A 75 4.34 11.58 -30.13
CA SER A 75 5.06 11.41 -31.39
C SER A 75 6.47 10.83 -31.21
N GLU A 76 7.10 10.99 -30.05
CA GLU A 76 8.42 10.44 -29.75
C GLU A 76 8.41 8.94 -29.48
N ALA A 77 7.24 8.35 -29.19
CA ALA A 77 7.02 6.92 -28.89
C ALA A 77 7.95 6.34 -27.80
N ARG A 78 8.42 7.17 -26.86
CA ARG A 78 9.32 6.77 -25.76
C ARG A 78 8.50 6.23 -24.60
N SER A 79 8.46 4.91 -24.42
CA SER A 79 7.71 4.23 -23.36
C SER A 79 8.47 3.05 -22.76
N PRO A 80 9.62 3.29 -22.10
CA PRO A 80 10.39 2.22 -21.45
C PRO A 80 9.58 1.56 -20.32
N LYS A 81 9.99 0.37 -19.91
CA LYS A 81 9.51 -0.23 -18.67
C LYS A 81 9.98 0.58 -17.46
N ILE A 82 9.20 0.55 -16.38
CA ILE A 82 9.52 1.32 -15.16
C ILE A 82 10.87 0.87 -14.58
N ASN A 83 11.14 -0.42 -14.51
CA ASN A 83 12.41 -0.97 -14.03
C ASN A 83 13.62 -0.74 -14.96
N GLU A 84 13.38 -0.34 -16.21
CA GLU A 84 14.41 0.14 -17.15
C GLU A 84 14.65 1.64 -17.00
N PHE A 85 13.59 2.38 -16.63
CA PHE A 85 13.63 3.83 -16.51
C PHE A 85 14.23 4.31 -15.17
N VAL A 86 13.87 3.67 -14.06
CA VAL A 86 14.42 3.94 -12.74
C VAL A 86 15.18 2.73 -12.22
N ASP A 87 16.34 2.96 -11.58
CA ASP A 87 17.18 1.91 -11.03
C ASP A 87 16.50 1.30 -9.78
N LEU A 88 15.73 0.21 -9.97
CA LEU A 88 15.12 -0.59 -8.92
C LEU A 88 16.02 -1.77 -8.56
N ALA A 89 15.87 -2.29 -7.33
CA ALA A 89 16.53 -3.53 -6.96
C ALA A 89 16.05 -4.68 -7.87
N SER A 90 16.98 -5.48 -8.36
CA SER A 90 16.64 -6.69 -9.11
C SER A 90 15.85 -7.67 -8.23
N LEU A 91 14.92 -8.40 -8.81
CA LEU A 91 14.24 -9.46 -8.08
C LEU A 91 15.23 -10.50 -7.53
N ASP A 92 16.34 -10.77 -8.23
CA ASP A 92 17.38 -11.71 -7.81
C ASP A 92 18.15 -11.25 -6.56
N ASP A 93 18.17 -9.95 -6.31
CA ASP A 93 18.84 -9.34 -5.16
C ASP A 93 17.94 -9.23 -3.92
N ILE A 94 16.66 -9.59 -4.01
CA ILE A 94 15.75 -9.53 -2.87
C ILE A 94 15.97 -10.75 -1.95
N VAL A 95 16.07 -10.50 -0.66
CA VAL A 95 16.11 -11.52 0.40
C VAL A 95 14.92 -11.31 1.32
N PHE A 96 14.08 -12.32 1.47
CA PHE A 96 12.93 -12.28 2.34
C PHE A 96 13.24 -12.81 3.74
N GLY A 97 12.61 -12.21 4.74
CA GLY A 97 12.54 -12.67 6.11
C GLY A 97 11.36 -11.99 6.80
N GLY A 98 11.09 -12.37 8.05
CA GLY A 98 9.98 -11.74 8.76
C GLY A 98 9.66 -12.42 10.08
N TRP A 99 8.57 -12.01 10.67
CA TRP A 99 8.07 -12.49 11.96
C TRP A 99 6.69 -13.07 11.80
N ASP A 100 6.41 -14.14 12.53
CA ASP A 100 5.05 -14.67 12.66
C ASP A 100 4.84 -15.26 14.05
N ILE A 101 3.58 -15.32 14.48
CA ILE A 101 3.16 -15.96 15.74
C ILE A 101 3.16 -17.49 15.63
N PHE A 102 3.25 -18.04 14.43
CA PHE A 102 3.39 -19.46 14.14
C PHE A 102 4.82 -19.81 13.80
N GLU A 103 5.25 -21.04 14.10
CA GLU A 103 6.62 -21.51 13.87
C GLU A 103 6.84 -22.10 12.47
N GLU A 104 5.76 -22.27 11.71
CA GLU A 104 5.77 -22.83 10.36
C GLU A 104 6.67 -22.02 9.42
N ASP A 105 7.50 -22.70 8.63
CA ASP A 105 8.24 -22.04 7.55
C ASP A 105 7.29 -21.52 6.45
N THR A 106 7.81 -20.71 5.54
CA THR A 106 6.96 -20.07 4.53
C THR A 106 6.35 -21.05 3.53
N TYR A 107 6.92 -22.24 3.33
CA TYR A 107 6.30 -23.28 2.50
C TYR A 107 5.08 -23.88 3.20
N ALA A 108 5.23 -24.30 4.44
CA ALA A 108 4.13 -24.86 5.22
C ALA A 108 3.00 -23.83 5.40
N ALA A 109 3.35 -22.58 5.71
CA ALA A 109 2.39 -21.49 5.82
C ALA A 109 1.65 -21.21 4.50
N ALA A 110 2.34 -21.27 3.34
CA ALA A 110 1.72 -21.13 2.02
C ALA A 110 0.75 -22.29 1.70
N ARG A 111 1.12 -23.51 2.09
CA ARG A 111 0.25 -24.69 1.95
C ARG A 111 -1.01 -24.55 2.79
N THR A 112 -0.88 -24.11 4.04
CA THR A 112 -1.99 -23.84 4.95
C THR A 112 -2.89 -22.72 4.43
N ALA A 113 -2.31 -21.65 3.87
CA ALA A 113 -3.05 -20.52 3.31
C ALA A 113 -3.90 -20.91 2.07
N GLY A 114 -3.47 -21.91 1.30
CA GLY A 114 -4.22 -22.44 0.17
C GLY A 114 -4.43 -21.47 -1.00
N VAL A 115 -3.60 -20.42 -1.11
CA VAL A 115 -3.72 -19.40 -2.18
C VAL A 115 -3.17 -19.92 -3.51
N LEU A 116 -1.99 -20.53 -3.48
CA LEU A 116 -1.29 -21.01 -4.66
C LEU A 116 -1.44 -22.52 -4.83
N GLU A 117 -1.41 -22.94 -6.08
CA GLU A 117 -1.48 -24.36 -6.42
C GLU A 117 -0.28 -25.12 -5.84
N PRO A 118 -0.50 -26.33 -5.24
CA PRO A 118 0.58 -27.14 -4.65
C PRO A 118 1.74 -27.38 -5.61
N GLY A 119 1.45 -27.68 -6.87
CA GLY A 119 2.48 -27.97 -7.88
C GLY A 119 3.40 -26.78 -8.19
N LEU A 120 2.95 -25.54 -8.01
CA LEU A 120 3.80 -24.35 -8.08
C LEU A 120 4.66 -24.21 -6.83
N LEU A 121 4.06 -24.38 -5.65
CA LEU A 121 4.76 -24.30 -4.37
C LEU A 121 5.90 -25.34 -4.28
N ASP A 122 5.68 -26.56 -4.75
CA ASP A 122 6.67 -27.62 -4.76
C ASP A 122 7.92 -27.26 -5.58
N LYS A 123 7.77 -26.48 -6.67
CA LYS A 123 8.89 -26.01 -7.50
C LYS A 123 9.77 -24.95 -6.82
N VAL A 124 9.27 -24.27 -5.79
CA VAL A 124 9.99 -23.25 -5.01
C VAL A 124 10.17 -23.67 -3.54
N ARG A 125 9.85 -24.92 -3.22
CA ARG A 125 9.80 -25.47 -1.87
C ARG A 125 11.08 -25.23 -1.08
N ARG A 126 12.22 -25.61 -1.65
CA ARG A 126 13.53 -25.54 -0.96
C ARG A 126 13.85 -24.13 -0.47
N GLU A 127 13.60 -23.13 -1.30
CA GLU A 127 13.86 -21.73 -0.97
C GLU A 127 12.87 -21.22 0.06
N MET A 128 11.61 -21.66 0.00
CA MET A 128 10.58 -21.27 0.96
C MET A 128 10.79 -21.92 2.34
N GLU A 129 11.16 -23.20 2.42
CA GLU A 129 11.48 -23.91 3.67
C GLU A 129 12.69 -23.30 4.40
N ALA A 130 13.59 -22.64 3.66
CA ALA A 130 14.74 -21.94 4.23
C ALA A 130 14.35 -20.62 4.93
N ILE A 131 13.16 -20.09 4.68
CA ILE A 131 12.66 -18.85 5.30
C ILE A 131 11.76 -19.23 6.48
N LYS A 132 12.36 -19.19 7.68
CA LYS A 132 11.66 -19.44 8.94
C LYS A 132 11.31 -18.14 9.65
N PRO A 133 10.14 -18.06 10.28
CA PRO A 133 9.73 -16.86 11.01
C PRO A 133 10.60 -16.64 12.25
N MET A 134 10.95 -15.40 12.49
CA MET A 134 11.41 -14.93 13.79
C MET A 134 10.20 -14.83 14.74
N ALA A 135 10.42 -14.99 16.05
CA ALA A 135 9.35 -14.84 17.03
C ALA A 135 8.75 -13.42 16.98
N ALA A 136 7.43 -13.32 16.95
CA ALA A 136 6.72 -12.08 16.74
C ALA A 136 6.53 -11.27 18.03
N VAL A 137 6.43 -9.95 17.91
CA VAL A 137 5.76 -9.12 18.91
C VAL A 137 4.26 -9.21 18.61
N PHE A 138 3.52 -9.75 19.57
CA PHE A 138 2.08 -9.98 19.42
C PHE A 138 1.39 -9.83 20.78
N ASP A 139 0.20 -9.24 20.73
CA ASP A 139 -0.68 -9.14 21.88
C ASP A 139 -2.12 -9.39 21.41
N GLN A 140 -2.71 -10.47 21.91
CA GLN A 140 -4.04 -10.93 21.50
C GLN A 140 -5.15 -9.89 21.76
N ARG A 141 -4.92 -8.90 22.63
CA ARG A 141 -5.88 -7.81 22.86
C ARG A 141 -6.16 -7.00 21.59
N TYR A 142 -5.19 -6.93 20.67
CA TYR A 142 -5.34 -6.18 19.42
C TYR A 142 -5.80 -7.04 18.26
N VAL A 143 -5.64 -8.37 18.33
CA VAL A 143 -6.11 -9.32 17.30
C VAL A 143 -6.75 -10.51 18.03
N LYS A 144 -7.98 -10.33 18.48
CA LYS A 144 -8.66 -11.22 19.43
C LYS A 144 -8.83 -12.67 18.96
N ARG A 145 -8.99 -12.87 17.64
CA ARG A 145 -9.26 -14.19 17.04
C ARG A 145 -8.00 -14.99 16.73
N LEU A 146 -6.81 -14.43 16.95
CA LEU A 146 -5.55 -15.13 16.70
C LEU A 146 -4.79 -15.41 17.98
N ASN A 147 -4.08 -16.55 17.97
CA ASN A 147 -3.12 -16.92 19.00
C ASN A 147 -2.07 -17.85 18.38
N GLY A 148 -0.82 -17.77 18.84
CA GLY A 148 0.27 -18.62 18.39
C GLY A 148 1.41 -18.68 19.40
N PRO A 149 2.23 -19.74 19.36
CA PRO A 149 3.28 -19.98 20.35
C PRO A 149 4.55 -19.15 20.14
N ASN A 150 4.80 -18.69 18.88
CA ASN A 150 6.05 -18.04 18.50
C ASN A 150 6.04 -16.53 18.78
N VAL A 151 5.94 -16.19 20.08
CA VAL A 151 5.78 -14.81 20.55
C VAL A 151 6.93 -14.41 21.46
N LYS A 152 7.50 -13.21 21.21
CA LYS A 152 8.52 -12.59 22.05
C LYS A 152 7.97 -12.24 23.43
N LYS A 153 8.81 -12.47 24.45
CA LYS A 153 8.56 -12.04 25.82
C LYS A 153 9.45 -10.83 26.14
N GLY A 154 8.88 -9.80 26.77
CA GLY A 154 9.60 -8.59 27.13
C GLY A 154 9.08 -7.94 28.41
N LYS A 155 9.94 -7.20 29.11
CA LYS A 155 9.56 -6.45 30.33
C LYS A 155 8.68 -5.24 30.01
N SER A 156 8.76 -4.72 28.80
CA SER A 156 8.00 -3.57 28.29
C SER A 156 7.91 -3.64 26.77
N LYS A 157 7.04 -2.82 26.17
CA LYS A 157 6.98 -2.66 24.70
C LYS A 157 8.28 -2.05 24.13
N MET A 158 8.99 -1.22 24.91
CA MET A 158 10.32 -0.76 24.53
C MET A 158 11.31 -1.92 24.41
N HIS A 159 11.34 -2.82 25.40
CA HIS A 159 12.19 -4.02 25.34
C HIS A 159 11.80 -4.93 24.17
N LEU A 160 10.52 -5.04 23.81
CA LEU A 160 10.09 -5.76 22.63
C LEU A 160 10.57 -5.08 21.33
N ALA A 161 10.50 -3.74 21.26
CA ALA A 161 11.03 -2.98 20.13
C ALA A 161 12.55 -3.17 19.96
N GLU A 162 13.31 -3.15 21.07
CA GLU A 162 14.76 -3.44 21.10
C GLU A 162 15.08 -4.85 20.57
N GLN A 163 14.27 -5.85 20.92
CA GLN A 163 14.42 -7.20 20.37
C GLN A 163 14.13 -7.26 18.86
N VAL A 164 13.14 -6.53 18.36
CA VAL A 164 12.88 -6.40 16.91
C VAL A 164 14.05 -5.73 16.20
N ILE A 165 14.62 -4.67 16.79
CA ILE A 165 15.83 -4.01 16.26
C ILE A 165 17.01 -4.99 16.21
N ALA A 166 17.19 -5.81 17.24
CA ALA A 166 18.23 -6.83 17.26
C ALA A 166 18.04 -7.86 16.15
N ASP A 167 16.80 -8.33 15.92
CA ASP A 167 16.48 -9.24 14.81
C ASP A 167 16.78 -8.61 13.45
N ILE A 168 16.40 -7.34 13.24
CA ILE A 168 16.67 -6.58 12.01
C ILE A 168 18.17 -6.55 11.72
N ARG A 169 18.97 -6.20 12.72
CA ARG A 169 20.43 -6.12 12.59
C ARG A 169 21.04 -7.49 12.31
N ALA A 170 20.59 -8.54 13.02
CA ALA A 170 21.03 -9.92 12.82
C ALA A 170 20.68 -10.41 11.41
N PHE A 171 19.46 -10.16 10.93
CA PHE A 171 19.04 -10.50 9.58
C PHE A 171 19.90 -9.79 8.52
N LYS A 172 20.10 -8.47 8.68
CA LYS A 172 20.95 -7.69 7.77
C LYS A 172 22.36 -8.24 7.67
N ALA A 173 22.97 -8.58 8.79
CA ALA A 173 24.33 -9.12 8.87
C ALA A 173 24.38 -10.54 8.26
N LYS A 174 23.50 -11.44 8.69
CA LYS A 174 23.42 -12.83 8.24
C LYS A 174 23.31 -12.94 6.72
N HIS A 175 22.44 -12.15 6.12
CA HIS A 175 22.15 -12.19 4.68
C HIS A 175 22.98 -11.22 3.85
N LYS A 176 23.83 -10.41 4.50
CA LYS A 176 24.68 -9.38 3.87
C LYS A 176 23.83 -8.39 3.05
N CYS A 177 22.68 -7.98 3.61
CA CYS A 177 21.83 -6.99 2.97
C CYS A 177 22.46 -5.60 3.10
N THR A 178 22.52 -4.87 1.99
CA THR A 178 22.98 -3.47 1.98
C THR A 178 21.84 -2.53 2.37
N ARG A 179 20.61 -2.88 2.03
CA ARG A 179 19.39 -2.10 2.26
C ARG A 179 18.28 -3.00 2.81
N LEU A 180 17.35 -2.40 3.53
CA LEU A 180 16.18 -3.09 4.08
C LEU A 180 14.92 -2.25 3.83
N VAL A 181 13.79 -2.94 3.68
CA VAL A 181 12.44 -2.37 3.73
C VAL A 181 11.58 -3.28 4.60
N MET A 182 10.71 -2.71 5.41
CA MET A 182 9.75 -3.48 6.21
C MET A 182 8.33 -3.22 5.72
N VAL A 183 7.54 -4.29 5.60
CA VAL A 183 6.11 -4.21 5.26
C VAL A 183 5.30 -4.96 6.31
N TRP A 184 4.34 -4.28 6.91
CA TRP A 184 3.35 -4.92 7.76
C TRP A 184 2.34 -5.66 6.88
N THR A 185 2.39 -6.98 6.88
CA THR A 185 1.46 -7.89 6.18
C THR A 185 0.64 -8.72 7.17
N GLY A 186 0.72 -8.36 8.46
CA GLY A 186 -0.04 -8.98 9.53
C GLY A 186 -1.52 -8.59 9.54
N SER A 187 -2.25 -9.22 10.43
CA SER A 187 -3.70 -9.08 10.55
C SER A 187 -4.13 -7.67 10.94
N THR A 188 -5.39 -7.35 10.62
CA THR A 188 -6.06 -6.13 11.07
C THR A 188 -6.18 -6.12 12.59
N GLU A 189 -5.66 -5.08 13.24
CA GLU A 189 -5.81 -4.85 14.66
C GLU A 189 -7.14 -4.14 14.97
N VAL A 190 -7.58 -4.22 16.22
CA VAL A 190 -8.79 -3.52 16.71
C VAL A 190 -8.69 -2.02 16.44
N PHE A 191 -9.85 -1.39 16.25
CA PHE A 191 -9.91 0.05 15.96
C PHE A 191 -9.34 0.87 17.13
N MET A 192 -8.41 1.75 16.79
CA MET A 192 -7.79 2.68 17.72
C MET A 192 -7.86 4.11 17.19
N LYS A 193 -8.04 5.06 18.11
CA LYS A 193 -7.94 6.49 17.80
C LYS A 193 -6.60 7.02 18.26
N GLU A 194 -6.11 8.04 17.56
CA GLU A 194 -4.95 8.79 18.02
C GLU A 194 -5.20 9.37 19.42
N GLY A 195 -4.22 9.23 20.30
CA GLY A 195 -4.26 9.72 21.67
C GLY A 195 -2.98 10.48 22.06
N ALA A 196 -2.89 10.88 23.31
CA ALA A 196 -1.77 11.67 23.82
C ALA A 196 -0.39 11.02 23.61
N VAL A 197 -0.33 9.69 23.69
CA VAL A 197 0.92 8.91 23.50
C VAL A 197 1.45 9.00 22.06
N HIS A 198 0.61 9.32 21.08
CA HIS A 198 0.96 9.38 19.66
C HIS A 198 1.43 10.76 19.18
N ARG A 199 1.30 11.82 20.02
CA ARG A 199 1.49 13.21 19.60
C ARG A 199 2.96 13.63 19.42
N SER A 200 3.89 12.95 20.05
CA SER A 200 5.32 13.22 19.91
C SER A 200 6.15 11.97 20.13
N LEU A 201 7.34 11.94 19.56
CA LEU A 201 8.28 10.83 19.75
C LEU A 201 8.61 10.60 21.24
N ALA A 202 8.83 11.67 22.00
CA ALA A 202 9.11 11.56 23.43
C ALA A 202 7.95 10.94 24.23
N ALA A 203 6.69 11.32 23.91
CA ALA A 203 5.51 10.71 24.52
C ALA A 203 5.39 9.24 24.14
N PHE A 204 5.66 8.91 22.89
CA PHE A 204 5.59 7.54 22.37
C PHE A 204 6.65 6.64 23.02
N GLU A 205 7.92 7.08 23.10
CA GLU A 205 9.00 6.33 23.76
C GLU A 205 8.71 6.11 25.25
N LYS A 206 8.14 7.10 25.92
CA LYS A 206 7.66 6.95 27.31
C LYS A 206 6.51 5.93 27.41
N GLY A 207 5.60 5.93 26.44
CA GLY A 207 4.51 4.95 26.32
C GLY A 207 5.04 3.52 26.08
N LEU A 208 6.02 3.34 25.21
CA LEU A 208 6.70 2.06 24.99
C LEU A 208 7.33 1.52 26.29
N ALA A 209 8.04 2.39 27.05
CA ALA A 209 8.66 2.01 28.31
C ALA A 209 7.64 1.56 29.38
N LYS A 210 6.46 2.19 29.37
CA LYS A 210 5.35 1.87 30.31
C LYS A 210 4.39 0.81 29.78
N SER A 211 4.61 0.28 28.59
CA SER A 211 3.72 -0.67 27.91
C SER A 211 2.29 -0.14 27.73
N ASP A 212 2.17 1.14 27.34
CA ASP A 212 0.90 1.81 27.13
C ASP A 212 -0.02 1.00 26.18
N VAL A 213 -1.28 0.84 26.56
CA VAL A 213 -2.27 0.04 25.82
C VAL A 213 -2.67 0.68 24.49
N ALA A 214 -2.43 1.97 24.30
CA ALA A 214 -2.69 2.65 23.04
C ALA A 214 -1.57 2.42 21.98
N ILE A 215 -0.56 1.60 22.28
CA ILE A 215 0.51 1.23 21.36
C ILE A 215 0.34 -0.24 20.96
N PRO A 216 -0.31 -0.55 19.82
CA PRO A 216 -0.47 -1.93 19.36
C PRO A 216 0.83 -2.53 18.79
N SER A 217 0.78 -3.81 18.43
CA SER A 217 1.95 -4.55 17.94
C SER A 217 2.52 -3.95 16.66
N SER A 218 1.66 -3.51 15.75
CA SER A 218 2.09 -2.87 14.49
C SER A 218 2.94 -1.62 14.71
N MET A 219 2.61 -0.81 15.72
CA MET A 219 3.39 0.38 16.06
C MET A 219 4.76 0.04 16.64
N VAL A 220 4.92 -1.09 17.34
CA VAL A 220 6.22 -1.54 17.83
C VAL A 220 7.17 -1.85 16.66
N TYR A 221 6.65 -2.51 15.62
CA TYR A 221 7.43 -2.80 14.41
C TYR A 221 7.74 -1.54 13.60
N ALA A 222 6.76 -0.65 13.43
CA ALA A 222 6.97 0.62 12.75
C ALA A 222 8.06 1.45 13.46
N TYR A 223 7.97 1.56 14.80
CA TYR A 223 9.00 2.23 15.60
C TYR A 223 10.38 1.61 15.39
N ALA A 224 10.49 0.26 15.47
CA ALA A 224 11.76 -0.43 15.31
C ALA A 224 12.37 -0.21 13.90
N ALA A 225 11.55 -0.29 12.84
CA ALA A 225 12.01 -0.02 11.48
C ALA A 225 12.47 1.43 11.30
N LEU A 226 11.65 2.39 11.73
CA LEU A 226 11.96 3.82 11.60
C LEU A 226 13.16 4.23 12.45
N LYS A 227 13.35 3.63 13.63
CA LYS A 227 14.53 3.87 14.48
C LYS A 227 15.83 3.47 13.79
N GLU A 228 15.79 2.42 12.98
CA GLU A 228 16.92 1.96 12.14
C GLU A 228 16.99 2.68 10.78
N GLY A 229 16.15 3.69 10.55
CA GLY A 229 16.09 4.43 9.29
C GLY A 229 15.59 3.59 8.09
N ILE A 230 14.86 2.51 8.38
CA ILE A 230 14.33 1.57 7.38
C ILE A 230 12.97 2.05 6.90
N PRO A 231 12.74 2.09 5.56
CA PRO A 231 11.42 2.37 5.01
C PRO A 231 10.35 1.40 5.52
N PHE A 232 9.16 1.92 5.78
CA PHE A 232 8.05 1.13 6.32
C PHE A 232 6.78 1.31 5.50
N ALA A 233 6.11 0.20 5.16
CA ALA A 233 4.77 0.21 4.57
C ALA A 233 3.77 -0.50 5.46
N ASN A 234 2.59 0.12 5.65
CA ASN A 234 1.47 -0.52 6.31
C ASN A 234 0.47 -1.08 5.30
N ALA A 235 0.41 -2.41 5.17
CA ALA A 235 -0.52 -3.08 4.27
C ALA A 235 -1.92 -3.31 4.87
N ALA A 236 -2.11 -3.02 6.14
CA ALA A 236 -3.37 -3.17 6.87
C ALA A 236 -4.00 -1.79 7.19
N PRO A 237 -5.28 -1.73 7.60
CA PRO A 237 -5.93 -0.46 7.95
C PRO A 237 -5.57 0.08 9.33
N ASN A 238 -4.68 -0.59 10.06
CA ASN A 238 -4.30 -0.26 11.43
C ASN A 238 -3.73 1.16 11.52
N LEU A 239 -4.05 1.89 12.57
CA LEU A 239 -3.33 3.09 12.95
C LEU A 239 -1.89 2.68 13.34
N THR A 240 -0.90 3.06 12.55
CA THR A 240 0.47 2.53 12.71
C THR A 240 1.53 3.61 12.53
N ALA A 241 1.92 3.92 11.28
CA ALA A 241 2.97 4.90 10.98
C ALA A 241 2.42 6.30 10.68
N ASP A 242 1.12 6.45 10.63
CA ASP A 242 0.35 7.66 10.32
C ASP A 242 0.01 8.50 11.57
N VAL A 243 0.85 8.45 12.58
CA VAL A 243 0.73 9.26 13.80
C VAL A 243 1.91 10.23 13.94
N PRO A 244 1.73 11.42 14.57
CA PRO A 244 2.77 12.44 14.65
C PRO A 244 4.12 11.94 15.18
N ALA A 245 4.11 11.08 16.19
CA ALA A 245 5.33 10.49 16.77
C ALA A 245 6.15 9.68 15.76
N MET A 246 5.48 8.90 14.89
CA MET A 246 6.14 8.10 13.85
C MET A 246 6.65 8.98 12.71
N LEU A 247 5.88 10.00 12.33
CA LEU A 247 6.30 10.95 11.29
C LEU A 247 7.49 11.79 11.77
N GLU A 248 7.52 12.18 13.04
CA GLU A 248 8.69 12.83 13.67
C GLU A 248 9.92 11.91 13.61
N LEU A 249 9.78 10.63 13.95
CA LEU A 249 10.86 9.65 13.88
C LEU A 249 11.33 9.43 12.43
N ALA A 250 10.38 9.27 11.50
CA ALA A 250 10.67 9.10 10.08
C ALA A 250 11.48 10.29 9.51
N ALA A 251 11.10 11.50 9.87
CA ALA A 251 11.84 12.71 9.48
C ALA A 251 13.26 12.73 10.08
N LYS A 252 13.42 12.40 11.36
CA LYS A 252 14.73 12.36 12.05
C LYS A 252 15.69 11.33 11.45
N THR A 253 15.18 10.19 11.00
CA THR A 253 16.01 9.09 10.47
C THR A 253 16.07 9.05 8.95
N GLY A 254 15.36 9.95 8.30
CA GLY A 254 15.25 9.99 6.85
C GLY A 254 14.55 8.74 6.28
N ALA A 255 13.60 8.15 6.99
CA ALA A 255 12.89 6.95 6.55
C ALA A 255 11.62 7.31 5.77
N PRO A 256 11.40 6.75 4.56
CA PRO A 256 10.11 6.83 3.87
C PRO A 256 9.05 5.96 4.54
N VAL A 257 7.79 6.42 4.54
CA VAL A 257 6.63 5.66 5.02
C VAL A 257 5.50 5.69 4.02
N ALA A 258 4.75 4.59 3.90
CA ALA A 258 3.57 4.48 3.05
C ALA A 258 2.49 3.61 3.72
N GLY A 259 1.25 3.78 3.33
CA GLY A 259 0.08 3.06 3.86
C GLY A 259 -1.19 3.84 3.53
N ASN A 260 -2.33 3.44 3.99
CA ASN A 260 -2.65 2.22 4.74
C ASN A 260 -3.60 1.35 3.91
N ASP A 261 -3.66 0.06 4.24
CA ASP A 261 -4.58 -0.92 3.64
C ASP A 261 -4.43 -1.08 2.11
N MET A 262 -3.87 -2.18 1.68
CA MET A 262 -3.62 -2.45 0.26
C MET A 262 -4.90 -2.45 -0.57
N LYS A 263 -4.88 -1.76 -1.71
CA LYS A 263 -6.02 -1.56 -2.59
C LYS A 263 -6.30 -2.79 -3.45
N THR A 264 -7.09 -3.70 -2.90
CA THR A 264 -7.56 -4.92 -3.54
C THR A 264 -9.09 -4.96 -3.57
N GLY A 265 -9.67 -5.95 -4.23
CA GLY A 265 -11.11 -6.26 -4.17
C GLY A 265 -12.01 -5.07 -4.51
N GLN A 266 -13.06 -4.88 -3.73
CA GLN A 266 -14.10 -3.88 -4.02
C GLN A 266 -13.61 -2.43 -3.97
N THR A 267 -12.60 -2.08 -3.15
CA THR A 267 -12.08 -0.71 -3.16
C THR A 267 -11.33 -0.41 -4.45
N LEU A 268 -10.63 -1.38 -5.04
CA LEU A 268 -10.08 -1.22 -6.39
C LEU A 268 -11.20 -0.90 -7.38
N ILE A 269 -12.31 -1.66 -7.37
CA ILE A 269 -13.47 -1.43 -8.24
C ILE A 269 -14.08 -0.04 -8.00
N LYS A 270 -14.25 0.38 -6.74
CA LYS A 270 -14.74 1.74 -6.40
C LYS A 270 -13.87 2.84 -7.00
N THR A 271 -12.57 2.72 -6.88
CA THR A 271 -11.62 3.73 -7.39
C THR A 271 -11.46 3.72 -8.92
N ILE A 272 -11.97 2.70 -9.61
CA ILE A 272 -12.07 2.65 -11.07
C ILE A 272 -13.40 3.26 -11.54
N ILE A 273 -14.52 2.91 -10.92
CA ILE A 273 -15.86 3.24 -11.41
C ILE A 273 -16.30 4.63 -10.97
N ALA A 274 -16.11 4.97 -9.70
CA ALA A 274 -16.59 6.24 -9.17
C ALA A 274 -16.00 7.47 -9.90
N PRO A 275 -14.71 7.53 -10.26
CA PRO A 275 -14.19 8.61 -11.08
C PRO A 275 -14.85 8.73 -12.46
N GLY A 276 -15.16 7.59 -13.10
CA GLY A 276 -15.87 7.56 -14.38
C GLY A 276 -17.31 8.10 -14.28
N LEU A 277 -18.04 7.71 -13.23
CA LEU A 277 -19.39 8.24 -12.96
C LEU A 277 -19.32 9.74 -12.73
N LYS A 278 -18.38 10.22 -11.89
CA LYS A 278 -18.18 11.63 -11.61
C LYS A 278 -17.81 12.42 -12.87
N ALA A 279 -16.87 11.93 -13.67
CA ALA A 279 -16.46 12.60 -14.92
C ALA A 279 -17.59 12.76 -15.93
N ARG A 280 -18.59 11.86 -15.88
CA ARG A 280 -19.81 11.91 -16.69
C ARG A 280 -20.97 12.61 -16.00
N MET A 281 -20.79 13.20 -14.83
CA MET A 281 -21.82 13.88 -14.03
C MET A 281 -23.05 12.99 -13.79
N ILE A 282 -22.82 11.68 -13.61
CA ILE A 282 -23.86 10.71 -13.26
C ILE A 282 -24.03 10.69 -11.75
N GLY A 283 -25.26 10.92 -11.29
CA GLY A 283 -25.57 10.94 -9.87
C GLY A 283 -25.62 9.53 -9.26
N VAL A 284 -25.34 9.44 -7.96
CA VAL A 284 -25.37 8.18 -7.19
C VAL A 284 -26.28 8.37 -5.98
N LYS A 285 -27.28 7.48 -5.85
CA LYS A 285 -28.19 7.43 -4.69
C LYS A 285 -27.76 6.40 -3.67
N GLY A 286 -27.14 5.32 -4.12
CA GLY A 286 -26.75 4.23 -3.23
C GLY A 286 -25.58 3.43 -3.76
N TRP A 287 -24.76 2.92 -2.85
CA TRP A 287 -23.71 1.97 -3.13
C TRP A 287 -23.69 0.89 -2.05
N TYR A 288 -24.30 -0.25 -2.33
CA TYR A 288 -24.33 -1.37 -1.43
C TYR A 288 -23.24 -2.36 -1.80
N SER A 289 -22.30 -2.60 -0.88
CA SER A 289 -21.21 -3.55 -1.04
C SER A 289 -21.31 -4.68 -0.03
N THR A 290 -21.25 -5.92 -0.47
CA THR A 290 -21.06 -7.06 0.42
C THR A 290 -19.89 -7.92 -0.03
N ASN A 291 -19.18 -8.52 0.94
CA ASN A 291 -18.07 -9.45 0.70
C ASN A 291 -18.32 -10.73 1.48
N ILE A 292 -17.93 -11.84 0.87
CA ILE A 292 -17.83 -13.14 1.52
C ILE A 292 -16.39 -13.63 1.36
N LEU A 293 -15.73 -13.98 2.46
CA LEU A 293 -14.37 -14.54 2.45
C LEU A 293 -14.23 -15.55 3.58
N GLY A 294 -13.38 -16.56 3.39
CA GLY A 294 -13.22 -17.67 4.31
C GLY A 294 -11.81 -17.89 4.83
N ASN A 295 -10.88 -16.98 4.52
CA ASN A 295 -9.51 -17.04 5.01
C ASN A 295 -9.37 -16.44 6.42
N ARG A 296 -8.17 -16.46 6.96
CA ARG A 296 -7.87 -15.94 8.30
C ARG A 296 -8.16 -14.44 8.46
N ASP A 297 -8.07 -13.63 7.39
CA ASP A 297 -8.48 -12.21 7.43
C ASP A 297 -9.99 -12.11 7.67
N GLY A 298 -10.80 -12.98 7.04
CA GLY A 298 -12.23 -13.07 7.29
C GLY A 298 -12.57 -13.45 8.72
N GLU A 299 -11.84 -14.41 9.28
CA GLU A 299 -12.00 -14.82 10.69
C GLU A 299 -11.70 -13.66 11.65
N VAL A 300 -10.63 -12.91 11.42
CA VAL A 300 -10.26 -11.72 12.22
C VAL A 300 -11.34 -10.63 12.09
N LEU A 301 -11.85 -10.39 10.89
CA LEU A 301 -12.87 -9.36 10.63
C LEU A 301 -14.29 -9.75 11.11
N ASP A 302 -14.50 -11.00 11.51
CA ASP A 302 -15.73 -11.41 12.20
C ASP A 302 -15.83 -10.84 13.64
N ASP A 303 -14.73 -10.31 14.18
CA ASP A 303 -14.74 -9.50 15.40
C ASP A 303 -15.19 -8.06 15.10
N PRO A 304 -16.23 -7.53 15.81
CA PRO A 304 -16.78 -6.20 15.51
C PRO A 304 -15.78 -5.04 15.68
N GLU A 305 -14.81 -5.14 16.59
CA GLU A 305 -13.82 -4.07 16.81
C GLU A 305 -12.77 -4.05 15.68
N SER A 306 -12.35 -5.22 15.20
CA SER A 306 -11.47 -5.34 14.03
C SER A 306 -12.21 -4.96 12.75
N PHE A 307 -13.49 -5.33 12.63
CA PHE A 307 -14.36 -4.92 11.50
C PHE A 307 -14.46 -3.39 11.39
N LYS A 308 -14.62 -2.69 12.51
CA LYS A 308 -14.72 -1.23 12.54
C LYS A 308 -13.50 -0.55 11.89
N THR A 309 -12.29 -1.05 12.14
CA THR A 309 -11.06 -0.54 11.52
C THR A 309 -11.15 -0.62 9.98
N LYS A 310 -11.67 -1.72 9.45
CA LYS A 310 -11.84 -1.94 8.01
C LYS A 310 -13.00 -1.14 7.40
N GLU A 311 -14.08 -0.94 8.16
CA GLU A 311 -15.24 -0.16 7.73
C GLU A 311 -14.89 1.32 7.52
N GLU A 312 -14.20 1.91 8.48
CA GLU A 312 -13.74 3.31 8.41
C GLU A 312 -12.82 3.53 7.20
N SER A 313 -11.87 2.62 6.96
CA SER A 313 -10.98 2.66 5.79
C SER A 313 -11.74 2.62 4.44
N LYS A 314 -12.91 1.98 4.38
CA LYS A 314 -13.66 1.79 3.13
C LYS A 314 -14.68 2.88 2.83
N LYS A 315 -15.24 3.55 3.85
CA LYS A 315 -16.31 4.52 3.70
C LYS A 315 -15.84 5.84 3.09
N SER A 316 -14.67 6.31 3.49
CA SER A 316 -14.16 7.62 3.10
C SER A 316 -13.84 7.76 1.60
N ALA A 317 -13.49 6.66 0.92
CA ALA A 317 -13.05 6.72 -0.47
C ALA A 317 -14.08 7.35 -1.44
N LEU A 318 -15.37 7.01 -1.31
CA LEU A 318 -16.41 7.56 -2.19
C LEU A 318 -16.64 9.02 -1.96
N ASP A 319 -16.61 9.50 -0.70
CA ASP A 319 -16.82 10.90 -0.36
C ASP A 319 -15.71 11.79 -0.95
N TYR A 320 -14.46 11.32 -0.89
CA TYR A 320 -13.33 12.03 -1.50
C TYR A 320 -13.38 12.05 -3.02
N ILE A 321 -13.84 10.96 -3.67
CA ILE A 321 -13.96 10.91 -5.13
C ILE A 321 -15.12 11.79 -5.59
N PHE A 322 -16.31 11.62 -5.02
CA PHE A 322 -17.52 12.29 -5.48
C PHE A 322 -17.61 13.75 -5.04
N GLN A 323 -17.00 14.12 -3.92
CA GLN A 323 -16.98 15.49 -3.38
C GLN A 323 -18.39 16.08 -3.26
N PRO A 324 -19.24 15.53 -2.38
CA PRO A 324 -20.64 15.93 -2.27
C PRO A 324 -20.84 17.43 -1.93
N GLN A 325 -19.83 18.07 -1.35
CA GLN A 325 -19.84 19.51 -1.09
C GLN A 325 -19.80 20.35 -2.37
N LEU A 326 -19.17 19.82 -3.45
CA LEU A 326 -19.09 20.51 -4.75
C LEU A 326 -20.25 20.13 -5.66
N TYR A 327 -20.84 18.95 -5.49
CA TYR A 327 -21.91 18.41 -6.35
C TYR A 327 -23.06 17.84 -5.50
N PRO A 328 -23.71 18.70 -4.67
CA PRO A 328 -24.73 18.22 -3.73
C PRO A 328 -25.94 17.60 -4.42
N GLU A 329 -26.33 18.05 -5.61
CA GLU A 329 -27.46 17.51 -6.36
C GLU A 329 -27.23 16.07 -6.82
N LEU A 330 -25.95 15.63 -6.94
CA LEU A 330 -25.57 14.33 -7.44
C LEU A 330 -25.18 13.34 -6.33
N TYR A 331 -24.60 13.84 -5.21
CA TYR A 331 -23.89 12.97 -4.28
C TYR A 331 -24.14 13.24 -2.79
N LYS A 332 -24.99 14.22 -2.43
CA LYS A 332 -25.19 14.63 -1.02
C LYS A 332 -25.68 13.48 -0.12
N ASP A 333 -26.58 12.67 -0.63
CA ASP A 333 -27.33 11.70 0.17
C ASP A 333 -27.07 10.25 -0.31
N ILE A 334 -25.81 9.90 -0.56
CA ILE A 334 -25.45 8.53 -0.96
C ILE A 334 -25.63 7.57 0.22
N SER A 335 -26.55 6.60 0.06
CA SER A 335 -26.66 5.48 0.98
C SER A 335 -25.52 4.50 0.75
N HIS A 336 -24.43 4.60 1.53
CA HIS A 336 -23.25 3.74 1.40
C HIS A 336 -23.25 2.66 2.49
N VAL A 337 -23.38 1.40 2.08
CA VAL A 337 -23.39 0.24 2.97
C VAL A 337 -22.24 -0.68 2.62
N VAL A 338 -21.50 -1.13 3.64
CA VAL A 338 -20.44 -2.13 3.52
C VAL A 338 -20.74 -3.29 4.47
N ARG A 339 -20.72 -4.51 3.95
CA ARG A 339 -20.85 -5.75 4.73
C ARG A 339 -19.69 -6.68 4.40
N ILE A 340 -19.18 -7.36 5.43
CA ILE A 340 -18.18 -8.42 5.29
C ILE A 340 -18.69 -9.61 6.09
N ASN A 341 -18.74 -10.77 5.45
CA ASN A 341 -19.24 -11.99 6.05
C ASN A 341 -18.13 -13.04 6.02
N TYR A 342 -17.80 -13.59 7.17
CA TYR A 342 -16.91 -14.73 7.26
C TYR A 342 -17.64 -16.00 6.83
N TYR A 343 -17.09 -16.71 5.85
CA TYR A 343 -17.66 -17.94 5.32
C TYR A 343 -16.53 -18.92 4.96
N PRO A 344 -16.14 -19.83 5.87
CA PRO A 344 -14.99 -20.72 5.72
C PRO A 344 -14.86 -21.43 4.37
N PRO A 345 -15.96 -21.92 3.73
CA PRO A 345 -15.84 -22.63 2.46
C PRO A 345 -15.24 -21.82 1.30
N ARG A 346 -15.15 -20.49 1.43
CA ARG A 346 -14.53 -19.62 0.41
C ARG A 346 -13.01 -19.62 0.43
N GLY A 347 -12.38 -19.94 1.56
CA GLY A 347 -10.93 -19.82 1.69
C GLY A 347 -10.44 -18.40 1.29
N ASP A 348 -9.40 -18.29 0.46
CA ASP A 348 -8.89 -17.01 -0.06
C ASP A 348 -9.71 -16.45 -1.24
N ASN A 349 -10.68 -17.21 -1.77
CA ASN A 349 -11.58 -16.74 -2.82
C ASN A 349 -12.59 -15.76 -2.25
N LYS A 350 -12.33 -14.49 -2.41
CA LYS A 350 -13.18 -13.39 -1.94
C LYS A 350 -14.21 -13.05 -3.00
N GLU A 351 -15.47 -13.24 -2.66
CA GLU A 351 -16.58 -12.85 -3.52
C GLU A 351 -17.17 -11.53 -3.04
N GLY A 352 -17.27 -10.56 -3.92
CA GLY A 352 -17.82 -9.24 -3.66
C GLY A 352 -18.95 -8.89 -4.62
N TRP A 353 -20.07 -8.40 -4.09
CA TRP A 353 -21.14 -7.81 -4.89
C TRP A 353 -21.27 -6.33 -4.57
N ASP A 354 -21.37 -5.54 -5.63
CA ASP A 354 -21.74 -4.14 -5.53
C ASP A 354 -23.05 -3.93 -6.30
N ASN A 355 -24.01 -3.32 -5.62
CA ASN A 355 -25.22 -2.79 -6.23
C ASN A 355 -25.15 -1.28 -6.13
N ILE A 356 -25.12 -0.59 -7.28
CA ILE A 356 -24.94 0.85 -7.37
C ILE A 356 -26.16 1.44 -8.02
N ASP A 357 -26.95 2.19 -7.25
CA ASP A 357 -28.13 2.91 -7.74
C ASP A 357 -27.69 4.28 -8.21
N ILE A 358 -27.76 4.49 -9.53
CA ILE A 358 -27.32 5.70 -10.21
C ILE A 358 -28.52 6.39 -10.89
N PHE A 359 -28.36 7.66 -11.23
CA PHE A 359 -29.35 8.38 -12.01
C PHE A 359 -28.67 9.31 -13.02
N GLY A 360 -29.30 9.46 -14.17
CA GLY A 360 -28.77 10.23 -15.28
C GLY A 360 -29.68 11.39 -15.67
N TRP A 361 -29.74 11.66 -16.97
CA TRP A 361 -30.51 12.74 -17.55
C TRP A 361 -31.95 12.77 -17.02
N LEU A 362 -32.44 13.94 -16.64
CA LEU A 362 -33.79 14.16 -16.06
C LEU A 362 -34.04 13.39 -14.73
N GLY A 363 -32.99 12.90 -14.07
CA GLY A 363 -33.13 12.13 -12.83
C GLY A 363 -33.58 10.67 -13.03
N TYR A 364 -33.57 10.17 -14.26
CA TYR A 364 -34.00 8.79 -14.52
C TYR A 364 -33.07 7.77 -13.85
N PRO A 365 -33.65 6.82 -13.08
CA PRO A 365 -32.87 5.84 -12.34
C PRO A 365 -32.31 4.75 -13.25
N MET A 366 -31.11 4.33 -12.91
CA MET A 366 -30.41 3.18 -13.52
C MET A 366 -29.68 2.41 -12.42
N GLN A 367 -29.25 1.20 -12.73
CA GLN A 367 -28.53 0.38 -11.76
C GLN A 367 -27.33 -0.27 -12.41
N LEU A 368 -26.21 -0.26 -11.69
CA LEU A 368 -25.01 -1.02 -12.03
C LEU A 368 -24.81 -2.13 -11.00
N LYS A 369 -24.67 -3.36 -11.46
CA LYS A 369 -24.37 -4.52 -10.61
C LYS A 369 -23.01 -5.08 -10.99
N ILE A 370 -22.19 -5.35 -9.98
CA ILE A 370 -20.86 -5.93 -10.15
C ILE A 370 -20.81 -7.19 -9.30
N ASN A 371 -20.40 -8.28 -9.89
CA ASN A 371 -20.01 -9.49 -9.19
C ASN A 371 -18.53 -9.74 -9.47
N PHE A 372 -17.72 -9.74 -8.40
CA PHE A 372 -16.28 -9.87 -8.50
C PHE A 372 -15.77 -10.97 -7.57
N LEU A 373 -15.47 -12.12 -8.15
CA LEU A 373 -14.74 -13.18 -7.45
C LEU A 373 -13.24 -12.95 -7.65
N CYS A 374 -12.53 -12.63 -6.58
CA CYS A 374 -11.09 -12.41 -6.62
C CYS A 374 -10.37 -13.25 -5.58
N ARG A 375 -9.07 -13.44 -5.79
CA ARG A 375 -8.15 -13.99 -4.78
C ARG A 375 -7.38 -12.81 -4.19
N ASP A 376 -7.73 -12.44 -2.97
CA ASP A 376 -7.25 -11.18 -2.35
C ASP A 376 -5.72 -11.16 -2.24
N SER A 377 -5.12 -12.28 -1.82
CA SER A 377 -3.66 -12.41 -1.70
C SER A 377 -2.92 -12.34 -3.05
N ILE A 378 -3.55 -12.79 -4.14
CA ILE A 378 -2.99 -12.67 -5.51
C ILE A 378 -2.97 -11.20 -5.95
N LEU A 379 -3.97 -10.41 -5.59
CA LEU A 379 -4.00 -8.98 -5.89
C LEU A 379 -3.03 -8.19 -4.99
N ALA A 380 -2.84 -8.63 -3.75
CA ALA A 380 -1.98 -7.95 -2.77
C ALA A 380 -0.48 -8.22 -2.99
N ALA A 381 -0.10 -9.42 -3.41
CA ALA A 381 1.31 -9.82 -3.54
C ALA A 381 2.15 -8.88 -4.42
N PRO A 382 1.72 -8.48 -5.63
CA PRO A 382 2.46 -7.51 -6.44
C PRO A 382 2.50 -6.12 -5.81
N ILE A 383 1.50 -5.73 -4.99
CA ILE A 383 1.51 -4.46 -4.25
C ILE A 383 2.60 -4.46 -3.17
N VAL A 384 2.78 -5.57 -2.45
CA VAL A 384 3.88 -5.73 -1.47
C VAL A 384 5.21 -5.56 -2.16
N LEU A 385 5.43 -6.25 -3.27
CA LEU A 385 6.66 -6.16 -4.05
C LEU A 385 6.92 -4.73 -4.54
N ASP A 386 5.95 -4.12 -5.21
CA ASP A 386 6.08 -2.76 -5.76
C ASP A 386 6.31 -1.73 -4.66
N SER A 387 5.59 -1.83 -3.54
CA SER A 387 5.78 -0.94 -2.38
C SER A 387 7.18 -1.06 -1.81
N ALA A 388 7.72 -2.28 -1.67
CA ALA A 388 9.08 -2.49 -1.19
C ALA A 388 10.12 -1.88 -2.14
N LEU A 389 9.98 -2.10 -3.44
CA LEU A 389 10.91 -1.57 -4.46
C LEU A 389 10.87 -0.04 -4.55
N PHE A 390 9.68 0.56 -4.52
CA PHE A 390 9.54 2.01 -4.56
C PHE A 390 9.95 2.69 -3.26
N LEU A 391 9.74 2.08 -2.11
CA LEU A 391 10.24 2.60 -0.84
C LEU A 391 11.78 2.53 -0.74
N ASP A 392 12.40 1.48 -1.29
CA ASP A 392 13.86 1.42 -1.45
C ASP A 392 14.36 2.55 -2.38
N LEU A 393 13.68 2.77 -3.52
CA LEU A 393 13.98 3.88 -4.43
C LEU A 393 13.84 5.23 -3.73
N ALA A 394 12.74 5.46 -3.00
CA ALA A 394 12.50 6.70 -2.25
C ALA A 394 13.64 6.97 -1.26
N LYS A 395 14.05 5.97 -0.48
CA LYS A 395 15.16 6.09 0.48
C LYS A 395 16.48 6.43 -0.22
N ARG A 396 16.78 5.78 -1.34
CA ARG A 396 17.99 6.05 -2.14
C ARG A 396 17.98 7.42 -2.81
N ALA A 397 16.79 7.95 -3.10
CA ALA A 397 16.60 9.31 -3.62
C ALA A 397 16.59 10.39 -2.52
N GLY A 398 16.84 10.03 -1.26
CA GLY A 398 16.82 10.97 -0.13
C GLY A 398 15.42 11.42 0.29
N MET A 399 14.37 10.79 -0.23
CA MET A 399 12.99 11.06 0.18
C MET A 399 12.72 10.44 1.56
N HIS A 400 11.93 11.11 2.38
CA HIS A 400 11.58 10.66 3.72
C HIS A 400 10.15 11.05 4.09
N GLY A 401 9.64 10.53 5.22
CA GLY A 401 8.27 10.78 5.65
C GLY A 401 7.24 10.13 4.70
N ILE A 402 6.05 10.70 4.65
CA ILE A 402 4.93 10.16 3.86
C ILE A 402 5.23 10.17 2.36
N GLN A 403 5.16 9.00 1.74
CA GLN A 403 5.30 8.82 0.30
C GLN A 403 3.93 8.83 -0.38
N GLU A 404 3.31 9.99 -0.44
CA GLU A 404 1.94 10.18 -0.94
C GLU A 404 1.76 9.77 -2.42
N TRP A 405 2.85 9.77 -3.20
CA TRP A 405 2.85 9.29 -4.58
C TRP A 405 2.62 7.77 -4.70
N LEU A 406 2.72 7.02 -3.59
CA LEU A 406 2.37 5.61 -3.50
C LEU A 406 0.89 5.37 -3.15
N SER A 407 0.06 6.42 -3.04
CA SER A 407 -1.39 6.33 -2.78
C SER A 407 -2.13 5.38 -3.74
N PHE A 408 -1.58 5.18 -4.94
CA PHE A 408 -2.06 4.21 -5.93
C PHE A 408 -2.29 2.81 -5.36
N TYR A 409 -1.48 2.40 -4.40
CA TYR A 409 -1.50 1.05 -3.82
C TYR A 409 -2.40 0.91 -2.59
N PHE A 410 -2.93 1.99 -2.03
CA PHE A 410 -3.57 1.99 -0.72
C PHE A 410 -5.04 2.43 -0.76
N LYS A 411 -5.88 1.81 0.10
CA LYS A 411 -7.30 2.14 0.27
C LYS A 411 -7.51 3.39 1.10
N ALA A 412 -6.70 3.57 2.13
CA ALA A 412 -6.66 4.74 3.01
C ALA A 412 -5.26 5.36 2.95
N PRO A 413 -4.92 6.01 1.82
CA PRO A 413 -3.56 6.50 1.61
C PRO A 413 -3.16 7.55 2.63
N MET A 414 -1.95 7.40 3.17
CA MET A 414 -1.33 8.42 4.00
C MET A 414 -1.12 9.69 3.18
N HIS A 415 -1.42 10.83 3.76
CA HIS A 415 -1.32 12.15 3.12
C HIS A 415 -0.85 13.21 4.13
N ALA A 416 -0.40 14.35 3.63
CA ALA A 416 -0.09 15.49 4.49
C ALA A 416 -1.38 15.99 5.19
N PRO A 417 -1.28 16.46 6.45
CA PRO A 417 -2.47 16.87 7.22
C PRO A 417 -3.29 17.98 6.57
N GLU A 418 -2.66 18.83 5.74
CA GLU A 418 -3.26 20.00 5.12
C GLU A 418 -4.03 19.70 3.83
N VAL A 419 -3.93 18.46 3.32
CA VAL A 419 -4.57 18.06 2.07
C VAL A 419 -5.48 16.86 2.29
N TYR A 420 -6.54 16.76 1.49
CA TYR A 420 -7.36 15.54 1.49
C TYR A 420 -6.69 14.43 0.69
N PRO A 421 -6.92 13.15 1.03
CA PRO A 421 -6.33 12.03 0.31
C PRO A 421 -6.92 11.90 -1.10
N GLU A 422 -6.07 11.73 -2.10
CA GLU A 422 -6.50 11.42 -3.46
C GLU A 422 -6.93 9.95 -3.57
N HIS A 423 -8.14 9.71 -4.10
CA HIS A 423 -8.70 8.37 -4.28
C HIS A 423 -9.05 8.03 -5.74
N ASP A 424 -8.95 8.98 -6.67
CA ASP A 424 -9.05 8.69 -8.09
C ASP A 424 -7.84 7.87 -8.54
N LEU A 425 -8.07 6.62 -8.95
CA LEU A 425 -7.02 5.68 -9.33
C LEU A 425 -6.14 6.21 -10.46
N PHE A 426 -6.73 6.93 -11.41
CA PHE A 426 -6.02 7.42 -12.60
C PHE A 426 -5.14 8.63 -12.25
N ILE A 427 -5.64 9.50 -11.37
CA ILE A 427 -4.84 10.61 -10.81
C ILE A 427 -3.70 10.06 -9.95
N GLN A 428 -3.96 9.07 -9.11
CA GLN A 428 -2.93 8.40 -8.31
C GLN A 428 -1.83 7.77 -9.18
N LEU A 429 -2.21 7.08 -10.26
CA LEU A 429 -1.24 6.51 -11.21
C LEU A 429 -0.42 7.60 -11.92
N MET A 430 -1.08 8.71 -12.29
CA MET A 430 -0.38 9.86 -12.89
C MET A 430 0.61 10.47 -11.90
N LYS A 431 0.21 10.65 -10.63
CA LYS A 431 1.08 11.15 -9.55
C LYS A 431 2.31 10.25 -9.38
N LEU A 432 2.10 8.93 -9.32
CA LEU A 432 3.20 7.96 -9.23
C LEU A 432 4.16 8.11 -10.41
N LYS A 433 3.67 8.04 -11.64
CA LYS A 433 4.51 8.16 -12.84
C LYS A 433 5.20 9.52 -12.96
N ASN A 434 4.52 10.60 -12.54
CA ASN A 434 5.13 11.94 -12.52
C ASN A 434 6.23 12.07 -11.47
N THR A 435 6.10 11.41 -10.33
CA THR A 435 7.19 11.35 -9.34
C THR A 435 8.42 10.66 -9.93
N LEU A 436 8.25 9.55 -10.66
CA LEU A 436 9.35 8.88 -11.33
C LEU A 436 10.00 9.77 -12.41
N ARG A 437 9.20 10.51 -13.20
CA ARG A 437 9.71 11.50 -14.17
C ARG A 437 10.52 12.60 -13.48
N TYR A 438 9.97 13.16 -12.41
CA TYR A 438 10.65 14.18 -11.60
C TYR A 438 12.02 13.69 -11.10
N LEU A 439 12.08 12.47 -10.55
CA LEU A 439 13.33 11.88 -10.06
C LEU A 439 14.40 11.77 -11.17
N LYS A 440 13.99 11.56 -12.39
CA LYS A 440 14.87 11.40 -13.55
C LYS A 440 15.09 12.70 -14.35
N GLY A 441 14.50 13.83 -13.93
CA GLY A 441 14.61 15.12 -14.63
C GLY A 441 13.79 15.20 -15.93
N GLU A 442 12.87 14.26 -16.16
CA GLU A 442 11.96 14.27 -17.32
C GLU A 442 10.76 15.21 -17.08
N ASP A 443 10.14 15.66 -18.16
CA ASP A 443 8.96 16.50 -18.11
C ASP A 443 7.76 15.77 -17.49
N LEU A 444 7.02 16.48 -16.64
CA LEU A 444 5.79 15.96 -16.06
C LEU A 444 4.68 15.96 -17.11
N ILE A 445 3.87 14.91 -17.13
CA ILE A 445 2.68 14.82 -17.96
C ILE A 445 1.47 15.17 -17.11
N THR A 446 0.91 16.35 -17.33
CA THR A 446 -0.25 16.86 -16.57
C THR A 446 -1.58 16.65 -17.29
N HIS A 447 -1.56 16.65 -18.62
CA HIS A 447 -2.71 16.38 -19.49
C HIS A 447 -2.21 16.00 -20.89
N LEU A 448 -3.10 15.57 -21.76
CA LEU A 448 -2.75 15.10 -23.10
C LEU A 448 -2.98 16.17 -24.18
N GLY A 449 -3.48 17.36 -23.82
CA GLY A 449 -3.98 18.34 -24.79
C GLY A 449 -2.92 18.88 -25.74
N ARG A 450 -1.82 19.39 -25.19
CA ARG A 450 -0.81 20.09 -25.97
C ARG A 450 -0.12 19.24 -27.02
N GLU A 451 0.16 18.00 -26.70
CA GLU A 451 0.89 17.09 -27.58
C GLU A 451 0.09 16.59 -28.79
N TYR A 452 -1.20 16.91 -28.87
CA TYR A 452 -2.02 16.66 -30.05
C TYR A 452 -2.02 17.80 -31.04
N TYR A 453 -1.53 18.97 -30.64
CA TYR A 453 -1.52 20.19 -31.45
C TYR A 453 -0.12 20.64 -31.85
N ASP A 454 0.89 19.90 -31.44
CA ASP A 454 2.30 20.16 -31.80
C ASP A 454 2.69 19.49 -33.11
#